data_8c53f0ea9b7c41710da092285aa87cc4
#
_entry.id   8c53f0ea9b7c41710da092285aa87cc4
#
_cell.length_a   1.000
_cell.length_b   1.000
_cell.length_c   1.000
_cell.angle_alpha   90.00
_cell.angle_beta   90.00
_cell.angle_gamma   90.00
#
_symmetry.space_group_name_H-M   'P 1'
#
loop_
_entity.id
_entity.type
_entity.pdbx_description
1 polymer ?
#
loop_
_entity_poly.entity_id
_entity_poly.type
_entity_poly.pdbx_seq_one_letter_code
_entity_poly.pdbx_strand_id
1 'polypeptide(L)'
;MTFFIQNFFNALQWGSFYSMIALGYCLVYGVLRLVNFAHGDIFMTSTYIAFFLVAFLSAHFAGLTGVPLFVITLVCTMALTALLGVGIEKLAYKPLRAKGANRLYVVITALMIGFILENGNLAVFGASARSFPDILAKHVWNIGPVTITSLKVLVIVSAIVIFALLQFIVQKTTLGMSMRAISYDKFAIPLMGIPVNTVITFTFALGSALAAVAGILFGMSYPVMDPYMGMIIGWKAFIAAVVGGIGDIKGAFIGGFLLGFIEIFVTAFLPSSYKDLVSFVILLVILTIKPTGFFGVAKSTKI
;
A
#
# COMPACT_ATOMS: atom_id res chain seq x y z
N MET A 1 27.21 17.10 6.99
CA MET A 1 25.84 17.69 7.01
C MET A 1 25.06 17.30 5.76
N THR A 2 25.59 17.46 4.57
CA THR A 2 24.98 17.10 3.28
C THR A 2 24.47 15.65 3.20
N PHE A 3 25.29 14.70 3.62
CA PHE A 3 24.96 13.26 3.64
C PHE A 3 23.69 12.97 4.45
N PHE A 4 23.54 13.57 5.62
CA PHE A 4 22.34 13.38 6.46
C PHE A 4 21.10 13.99 5.82
N ILE A 5 21.21 15.19 5.24
CA ILE A 5 20.06 15.85 4.59
C ILE A 5 19.62 15.06 3.35
N GLN A 6 20.56 14.57 2.54
CA GLN A 6 20.24 13.75 1.38
C GLN A 6 19.53 12.44 1.79
N ASN A 7 20.04 11.75 2.82
CA ASN A 7 19.42 10.53 3.33
C ASN A 7 18.07 10.80 4.00
N PHE A 8 17.87 11.96 4.60
CA PHE A 8 16.57 12.38 5.13
C PHE A 8 15.50 12.42 4.01
N PHE A 9 15.79 13.07 2.88
CA PHE A 9 14.87 13.09 1.73
C PHE A 9 14.68 11.72 1.09
N ASN A 10 15.71 10.89 1.05
CA ASN A 10 15.59 9.51 0.60
C ASN A 10 14.69 8.70 1.54
N ALA A 11 14.84 8.86 2.85
CA ALA A 11 14.01 8.21 3.87
C ALA A 11 12.54 8.65 3.78
N LEU A 12 12.28 9.94 3.54
CA LEU A 12 10.93 10.45 3.30
C LEU A 12 10.30 9.80 2.06
N GLN A 13 11.04 9.64 0.97
CA GLN A 13 10.53 8.99 -0.24
C GLN A 13 10.18 7.52 0.01
N TRP A 14 11.10 6.74 0.59
CA TRP A 14 10.83 5.32 0.91
C TRP A 14 9.73 5.16 1.94
N GLY A 15 9.74 5.99 2.98
CA GLY A 15 8.69 6.03 3.99
C GLY A 15 7.32 6.34 3.38
N SER A 16 7.27 7.21 2.38
CA SER A 16 6.03 7.51 1.64
C SER A 16 5.47 6.29 0.92
N PHE A 17 6.30 5.47 0.25
CA PHE A 17 5.87 4.23 -0.37
C PHE A 17 5.33 3.24 0.66
N TYR A 18 6.09 2.98 1.71
CA TYR A 18 5.64 2.08 2.78
C TYR A 18 4.37 2.57 3.45
N SER A 19 4.24 3.89 3.67
CA SER A 19 3.02 4.48 4.25
C SER A 19 1.80 4.29 3.35
N MET A 20 1.90 4.54 2.05
CA MET A 20 0.78 4.38 1.12
C MET A 20 0.29 2.93 1.08
N ILE A 21 1.19 1.97 1.03
CA ILE A 21 0.83 0.54 1.02
C ILE A 21 0.30 0.12 2.40
N ALA A 22 0.93 0.56 3.49
CA ALA A 22 0.50 0.30 4.87
C ALA A 22 -0.92 0.82 5.15
N LEU A 23 -1.29 1.98 4.58
CA LEU A 23 -2.65 2.52 4.68
C LEU A 23 -3.69 1.57 4.08
N GLY A 24 -3.38 0.92 2.95
CA GLY A 24 -4.25 -0.07 2.35
C GLY A 24 -4.44 -1.33 3.22
N TYR A 25 -3.36 -1.85 3.80
CA TYR A 25 -3.44 -2.93 4.79
C TYR A 25 -4.28 -2.53 6.00
N CYS A 26 -4.03 -1.33 6.52
CA CYS A 26 -4.71 -0.80 7.68
C CYS A 26 -6.21 -0.63 7.45
N LEU A 27 -6.61 -0.16 6.27
CA LEU A 27 -8.01 0.05 5.91
C LEU A 27 -8.80 -1.27 5.92
N VAL A 28 -8.27 -2.30 5.26
CA VAL A 28 -8.93 -3.62 5.20
C VAL A 28 -8.97 -4.27 6.59
N TYR A 29 -7.85 -4.24 7.32
CA TYR A 29 -7.80 -4.77 8.68
C TYR A 29 -8.72 -4.01 9.65
N GLY A 30 -8.79 -2.71 9.53
CA GLY A 30 -9.63 -1.86 10.38
C GLY A 30 -11.11 -2.24 10.32
N VAL A 31 -11.60 -2.71 9.17
CA VAL A 31 -12.99 -3.13 8.97
C VAL A 31 -13.20 -4.61 9.27
N LEU A 32 -12.35 -5.47 8.71
CA LEU A 32 -12.56 -6.93 8.76
C LEU A 32 -11.88 -7.61 9.95
N ARG A 33 -10.89 -6.98 10.57
CA ARG A 33 -9.96 -7.59 11.55
C ARG A 33 -9.23 -8.82 10.97
N LEU A 34 -9.02 -8.82 9.67
CA LEU A 34 -8.31 -9.84 8.91
C LEU A 34 -7.27 -9.17 8.02
N VAL A 35 -6.08 -9.74 7.97
CA VAL A 35 -4.99 -9.24 7.13
C VAL A 35 -5.18 -9.74 5.71
N ASN A 36 -5.11 -8.85 4.73
CA ASN A 36 -5.06 -9.21 3.31
C ASN A 36 -3.61 -9.30 2.85
N PHE A 37 -2.98 -10.46 2.98
CA PHE A 37 -1.58 -10.64 2.56
C PHE A 37 -1.36 -10.47 1.05
N ALA A 38 -2.39 -10.62 0.22
CA ALA A 38 -2.31 -10.35 -1.21
C ALA A 38 -2.14 -8.85 -1.56
N HIS A 39 -2.19 -7.93 -0.58
CA HIS A 39 -2.18 -6.50 -0.85
C HIS A 39 -0.86 -6.01 -1.49
N GLY A 40 0.28 -6.61 -1.10
CA GLY A 40 1.55 -6.35 -1.75
C GLY A 40 1.57 -6.77 -3.23
N ASP A 41 0.92 -7.89 -3.55
CA ASP A 41 0.83 -8.38 -4.92
C ASP A 41 -0.20 -7.60 -5.76
N ILE A 42 -1.23 -7.03 -5.11
CA ILE A 42 -2.12 -6.04 -5.73
C ILE A 42 -1.34 -4.78 -6.11
N PHE A 43 -0.46 -4.30 -5.22
CA PHE A 43 0.45 -3.19 -5.53
C PHE A 43 1.35 -3.51 -6.73
N MET A 44 2.02 -4.66 -6.74
CA MET A 44 2.84 -5.11 -7.86
C MET A 44 2.03 -5.19 -9.16
N THR A 45 0.88 -5.88 -9.14
CA THR A 45 -0.01 -6.01 -10.30
C THR A 45 -0.47 -4.65 -10.82
N SER A 46 -0.73 -3.69 -9.92
CA SER A 46 -1.10 -2.32 -10.32
C SER A 46 0.02 -1.60 -11.08
N THR A 47 1.29 -1.86 -10.74
CA THR A 47 2.44 -1.30 -11.46
C THR A 47 2.50 -1.85 -12.89
N TYR A 48 2.22 -3.15 -13.09
CA TYR A 48 2.11 -3.75 -14.43
C TYR A 48 0.92 -3.20 -15.21
N ILE A 49 -0.25 -3.04 -14.56
CA ILE A 49 -1.43 -2.40 -15.18
C ILE A 49 -1.06 -0.98 -15.67
N ALA A 50 -0.39 -0.19 -14.82
CA ALA A 50 0.06 1.15 -15.20
C ALA A 50 1.04 1.13 -16.38
N PHE A 51 2.00 0.22 -16.37
CA PHE A 51 2.96 0.05 -17.46
C PHE A 51 2.26 -0.19 -18.80
N PHE A 52 1.31 -1.14 -18.84
CA PHE A 52 0.58 -1.44 -20.09
C PHE A 52 -0.38 -0.33 -20.50
N LEU A 53 -0.99 0.36 -19.54
CA LEU A 53 -1.82 1.53 -19.84
C LEU A 53 -1.00 2.66 -20.46
N VAL A 54 0.19 2.95 -19.94
CA VAL A 54 1.08 3.96 -20.54
C VAL A 54 1.46 3.54 -21.95
N ALA A 55 1.88 2.29 -22.16
CA ALA A 55 2.24 1.78 -23.47
C ALA A 55 1.06 1.86 -24.46
N PHE A 56 -0.14 1.46 -24.02
CA PHE A 56 -1.35 1.53 -24.84
C PHE A 56 -1.75 2.97 -25.18
N LEU A 57 -1.80 3.86 -24.19
CA LEU A 57 -2.20 5.25 -24.38
C LEU A 57 -1.21 6.00 -25.27
N SER A 58 0.09 5.80 -25.08
CA SER A 58 1.12 6.43 -25.90
C SER A 58 1.12 5.94 -27.34
N ALA A 59 0.75 4.67 -27.59
CA ALA A 59 0.66 4.11 -28.93
C ALA A 59 -0.57 4.60 -29.70
N HIS A 60 -1.70 4.79 -29.03
CA HIS A 60 -2.97 5.14 -29.69
C HIS A 60 -3.27 6.63 -29.68
N PHE A 61 -2.69 7.40 -28.78
CA PHE A 61 -2.94 8.83 -28.60
C PHE A 61 -1.61 9.60 -28.61
N ALA A 62 -1.04 9.78 -29.80
CA ALA A 62 0.28 10.41 -30.00
C ALA A 62 0.44 11.83 -29.39
N GLY A 63 -0.66 12.56 -29.17
CA GLY A 63 -0.65 13.87 -28.51
C GLY A 63 -0.72 13.83 -26.99
N LEU A 64 -0.90 12.64 -26.38
CA LEU A 64 -1.07 12.48 -24.95
C LEU A 64 0.29 12.23 -24.28
N THR A 65 0.88 13.29 -23.74
CA THR A 65 2.21 13.24 -23.10
C THR A 65 2.20 14.00 -21.76
N GLY A 66 3.20 13.77 -20.92
CA GLY A 66 3.40 14.53 -19.68
C GLY A 66 2.27 14.37 -18.66
N VAL A 67 1.84 15.50 -18.07
CA VAL A 67 0.84 15.52 -16.99
C VAL A 67 -0.51 14.91 -17.39
N PRO A 68 -1.10 15.21 -18.56
CA PRO A 68 -2.35 14.55 -18.97
C PRO A 68 -2.23 13.02 -19.06
N LEU A 69 -1.15 12.50 -19.63
CA LEU A 69 -0.89 11.05 -19.69
C LEU A 69 -0.80 10.47 -18.28
N PHE A 70 -0.07 11.13 -17.37
CA PHE A 70 0.06 10.69 -15.98
C PHE A 70 -1.30 10.61 -15.29
N VAL A 71 -2.13 11.67 -15.38
CA VAL A 71 -3.42 11.74 -14.69
C VAL A 71 -4.39 10.67 -15.22
N ILE A 72 -4.47 10.50 -16.53
CA ILE A 72 -5.34 9.48 -17.14
C ILE A 72 -4.87 8.08 -16.75
N THR A 73 -3.58 7.80 -16.85
CA THR A 73 -3.01 6.51 -16.44
C THR A 73 -3.28 6.25 -14.96
N LEU A 74 -3.10 7.24 -14.09
CA LEU A 74 -3.35 7.13 -12.66
C LEU A 74 -4.81 6.75 -12.37
N VAL A 75 -5.77 7.49 -12.93
CA VAL A 75 -7.21 7.24 -12.73
C VAL A 75 -7.62 5.87 -13.27
N CYS A 76 -7.17 5.52 -14.49
CA CYS A 76 -7.47 4.22 -15.08
C CYS A 76 -6.84 3.06 -14.28
N THR A 77 -5.59 3.21 -13.84
CA THR A 77 -4.93 2.21 -12.98
C THR A 77 -5.66 2.04 -11.66
N MET A 78 -6.05 3.14 -11.01
CA MET A 78 -6.84 3.10 -9.78
C MET A 78 -8.16 2.36 -9.98
N ALA A 79 -8.88 2.65 -11.08
CA ALA A 79 -10.16 2.00 -11.39
C ALA A 79 -10.00 0.50 -11.65
N LEU A 80 -9.03 0.11 -12.50
CA LEU A 80 -8.78 -1.30 -12.82
C LEU A 80 -8.30 -2.10 -11.60
N THR A 81 -7.43 -1.50 -10.79
CA THR A 81 -6.94 -2.16 -9.57
C THR A 81 -8.04 -2.22 -8.50
N ALA A 82 -8.91 -1.22 -8.40
CA ALA A 82 -10.10 -1.29 -7.56
C ALA A 82 -11.03 -2.43 -7.99
N LEU A 83 -11.27 -2.60 -9.30
CA LEU A 83 -12.04 -3.72 -9.85
C LEU A 83 -11.38 -5.08 -9.53
N LEU A 84 -10.05 -5.17 -9.63
CA LEU A 84 -9.31 -6.36 -9.21
C LEU A 84 -9.55 -6.66 -7.73
N GLY A 85 -9.44 -5.66 -6.85
CA GLY A 85 -9.70 -5.80 -5.42
C GLY A 85 -11.13 -6.22 -5.10
N VAL A 86 -12.12 -5.68 -5.82
CA VAL A 86 -13.53 -6.10 -5.73
C VAL A 86 -13.70 -7.54 -6.20
N GLY A 87 -13.01 -7.93 -7.28
CA GLY A 87 -13.00 -9.31 -7.78
C GLY A 87 -12.48 -10.29 -6.73
N ILE A 88 -11.33 -9.97 -6.13
CA ILE A 88 -10.72 -10.76 -5.05
C ILE A 88 -11.68 -10.87 -3.85
N GLU A 89 -12.29 -9.78 -3.45
CA GLU A 89 -13.27 -9.78 -2.34
C GLU A 89 -14.45 -10.69 -2.65
N LYS A 90 -15.09 -10.53 -3.82
CA LYS A 90 -16.29 -11.25 -4.19
C LYS A 90 -16.06 -12.73 -4.45
N LEU A 91 -14.94 -13.09 -5.08
CA LEU A 91 -14.65 -14.46 -5.49
C LEU A 91 -14.02 -15.30 -4.38
N ALA A 92 -13.21 -14.68 -3.51
CA ALA A 92 -12.46 -15.40 -2.49
C ALA A 92 -12.94 -15.12 -1.06
N TYR A 93 -12.99 -13.85 -0.64
CA TYR A 93 -13.27 -13.52 0.76
C TYR A 93 -14.74 -13.59 1.13
N LYS A 94 -15.64 -13.14 0.26
CA LYS A 94 -17.10 -13.16 0.51
C LYS A 94 -17.64 -14.58 0.71
N PRO A 95 -17.29 -15.59 -0.13
CA PRO A 95 -17.73 -16.97 0.08
C PRO A 95 -17.25 -17.57 1.40
N LEU A 96 -16.00 -17.29 1.79
CA LEU A 96 -15.45 -17.76 3.06
C LEU A 96 -16.19 -17.16 4.26
N ARG A 97 -16.48 -15.87 4.20
CA ARG A 97 -17.26 -15.19 5.25
C ARG A 97 -18.68 -15.75 5.34
N ALA A 98 -19.33 -16.00 4.20
CA ALA A 98 -20.68 -16.56 4.16
C ALA A 98 -20.76 -17.96 4.78
N LYS A 99 -19.68 -18.75 4.66
CA LYS A 99 -19.57 -20.08 5.27
C LYS A 99 -19.09 -20.06 6.74
N GLY A 100 -18.88 -18.89 7.33
CA GLY A 100 -18.34 -18.77 8.69
C GLY A 100 -16.94 -19.37 8.85
N ALA A 101 -16.12 -19.35 7.78
CA ALA A 101 -14.79 -19.97 7.77
C ALA A 101 -13.88 -19.41 8.88
N ASN A 102 -13.07 -20.27 9.47
CA ASN A 102 -12.07 -19.87 10.47
C ASN A 102 -11.08 -18.86 9.89
N ARG A 103 -10.55 -17.99 10.73
CA ARG A 103 -9.57 -16.96 10.35
C ARG A 103 -8.35 -17.53 9.63
N LEU A 104 -7.91 -18.76 9.97
CA LEU A 104 -6.81 -19.45 9.31
C LEU A 104 -7.06 -19.66 7.82
N TYR A 105 -8.27 -20.10 7.44
CA TYR A 105 -8.62 -20.29 6.02
C TYR A 105 -8.60 -18.98 5.23
N VAL A 106 -8.99 -17.87 5.87
CA VAL A 106 -8.95 -16.55 5.24
C VAL A 106 -7.51 -16.10 5.00
N VAL A 107 -6.61 -16.33 5.96
CA VAL A 107 -5.17 -16.03 5.84
C VAL A 107 -4.52 -16.87 4.73
N ILE A 108 -4.78 -18.17 4.70
CA ILE A 108 -4.27 -19.06 3.65
C ILE A 108 -4.77 -18.60 2.28
N THR A 109 -6.06 -18.28 2.16
CA THR A 109 -6.65 -17.78 0.92
C THR A 109 -5.97 -16.48 0.47
N ALA A 110 -5.68 -15.56 1.40
CA ALA A 110 -4.97 -14.33 1.09
C ALA A 110 -3.58 -14.59 0.49
N LEU A 111 -2.82 -15.52 1.09
CA LEU A 111 -1.51 -15.93 0.58
C LEU A 111 -1.62 -16.59 -0.81
N MET A 112 -2.61 -17.48 -1.00
CA MET A 112 -2.82 -18.13 -2.30
C MET A 112 -3.21 -17.13 -3.40
N ILE A 113 -4.00 -16.10 -3.09
CA ILE A 113 -4.29 -15.00 -4.01
C ILE A 113 -3.02 -14.25 -4.39
N GLY A 114 -2.14 -13.96 -3.42
CA GLY A 114 -0.85 -13.38 -3.68
C GLY A 114 -0.04 -14.21 -4.68
N PHE A 115 0.08 -15.51 -4.45
CA PHE A 115 0.76 -16.41 -5.38
C PHE A 115 0.10 -16.49 -6.76
N ILE A 116 -1.24 -16.41 -6.85
CA ILE A 116 -1.95 -16.35 -8.14
C ILE A 116 -1.59 -15.06 -8.88
N LEU A 117 -1.55 -13.92 -8.20
CA LEU A 117 -1.19 -12.65 -8.81
C LEU A 117 0.28 -12.62 -9.25
N GLU A 118 1.19 -13.11 -8.41
CA GLU A 118 2.62 -13.20 -8.69
C GLU A 118 2.89 -14.11 -9.90
N ASN A 119 2.46 -15.37 -9.82
CA ASN A 119 2.66 -16.34 -10.90
C ASN A 119 1.83 -16.01 -12.15
N GLY A 120 0.68 -15.38 -11.98
CA GLY A 120 -0.13 -14.87 -13.10
C GLY A 120 0.59 -13.77 -13.86
N ASN A 121 1.18 -12.79 -13.17
CA ASN A 121 2.03 -11.78 -13.79
C ASN A 121 3.25 -12.42 -14.47
N LEU A 122 3.90 -13.38 -13.82
CA LEU A 122 5.03 -14.11 -14.37
C LEU A 122 4.66 -14.87 -15.65
N ALA A 123 3.52 -15.56 -15.66
CA ALA A 123 3.05 -16.33 -16.82
C ALA A 123 2.66 -15.44 -18.00
N VAL A 124 2.04 -14.28 -17.72
CA VAL A 124 1.56 -13.37 -18.79
C VAL A 124 2.69 -12.47 -19.30
N PHE A 125 3.55 -11.96 -18.41
CA PHE A 125 4.53 -10.95 -18.74
C PHE A 125 5.97 -11.45 -18.79
N GLY A 126 6.21 -12.69 -18.34
CA GLY A 126 7.53 -13.31 -18.26
C GLY A 126 8.33 -12.88 -17.03
N ALA A 127 9.47 -13.57 -16.82
CA ALA A 127 10.37 -13.32 -15.70
C ALA A 127 11.33 -12.15 -15.89
N SER A 128 11.43 -11.61 -17.12
CA SER A 128 12.38 -10.54 -17.41
C SER A 128 11.96 -9.24 -16.74
N ALA A 129 12.87 -8.61 -16.03
CA ALA A 129 12.66 -7.27 -15.51
C ALA A 129 12.32 -6.29 -16.64
N ARG A 130 11.31 -5.46 -16.46
CA ARG A 130 10.87 -4.46 -17.45
C ARG A 130 11.17 -3.06 -16.95
N SER A 131 11.51 -2.17 -17.89
CA SER A 131 11.73 -0.77 -17.55
C SER A 131 10.42 0.01 -17.66
N PHE A 132 10.03 0.67 -16.57
CA PHE A 132 8.85 1.54 -16.56
C PHE A 132 9.15 2.81 -17.39
N PRO A 133 8.25 3.21 -18.32
CA PRO A 133 8.49 4.37 -19.17
C PRO A 133 8.47 5.68 -18.39
N ASP A 134 9.29 6.63 -18.83
CA ASP A 134 9.29 7.99 -18.28
C ASP A 134 8.06 8.74 -18.78
N ILE A 135 7.11 8.99 -17.88
CA ILE A 135 5.85 9.72 -18.19
C ILE A 135 6.04 11.22 -17.98
N LEU A 136 6.71 11.60 -16.89
CA LEU A 136 6.91 12.98 -16.51
C LEU A 136 8.37 13.41 -16.68
N ALA A 137 8.59 14.61 -17.12
CA ALA A 137 9.92 15.19 -17.16
C ALA A 137 10.51 15.27 -15.74
N LYS A 138 11.71 14.72 -15.57
CA LYS A 138 12.41 14.70 -14.29
C LYS A 138 13.18 16.02 -14.13
N HIS A 139 12.62 16.94 -13.39
CA HIS A 139 13.36 18.12 -12.96
C HIS A 139 14.19 17.79 -11.73
N VAL A 140 15.44 18.23 -11.75
CA VAL A 140 16.39 18.04 -10.65
C VAL A 140 16.73 19.40 -10.08
N TRP A 141 16.43 19.61 -8.81
CA TRP A 141 16.82 20.81 -8.07
C TRP A 141 18.04 20.50 -7.22
N ASN A 142 19.10 21.26 -7.46
CA ASN A 142 20.32 21.21 -6.65
C ASN A 142 20.28 22.38 -5.65
N ILE A 143 19.91 22.09 -4.41
CA ILE A 143 19.90 23.07 -3.33
C ILE A 143 21.21 22.91 -2.54
N GLY A 144 22.24 23.67 -2.97
CA GLY A 144 23.60 23.42 -2.51
C GLY A 144 24.05 22.01 -2.91
N PRO A 145 24.54 21.22 -1.95
CA PRO A 145 25.00 19.87 -2.23
C PRO A 145 23.88 18.78 -2.15
N VAL A 146 22.61 19.15 -1.97
CA VAL A 146 21.47 18.24 -1.87
C VAL A 146 20.71 18.22 -3.19
N THR A 147 20.46 17.02 -3.70
CA THR A 147 19.71 16.80 -4.94
C THR A 147 18.31 16.29 -4.66
N ILE A 148 17.30 17.07 -5.07
CA ILE A 148 15.90 16.72 -4.94
C ILE A 148 15.29 16.62 -6.33
N THR A 149 14.66 15.49 -6.65
CA THR A 149 13.95 15.29 -7.92
C THR A 149 12.46 15.64 -7.78
N SER A 150 11.84 16.12 -8.86
CA SER A 150 10.40 16.38 -8.92
C SER A 150 9.57 15.15 -8.52
N LEU A 151 10.02 13.95 -8.89
CA LEU A 151 9.38 12.70 -8.51
C LEU A 151 9.40 12.44 -6.99
N LYS A 152 10.51 12.77 -6.29
CA LYS A 152 10.55 12.65 -4.82
C LYS A 152 9.50 13.52 -4.16
N VAL A 153 9.39 14.77 -4.61
CA VAL A 153 8.39 15.70 -4.09
C VAL A 153 6.98 15.18 -4.38
N LEU A 154 6.73 14.71 -5.60
CA LEU A 154 5.44 14.15 -6.00
C LEU A 154 5.04 12.95 -5.12
N VAL A 155 5.97 12.03 -4.84
CA VAL A 155 5.73 10.84 -3.99
C VAL A 155 5.38 11.26 -2.56
N ILE A 156 6.15 12.18 -1.98
CA ILE A 156 5.93 12.65 -0.59
C ILE A 156 4.59 13.38 -0.48
N VAL A 157 4.30 14.29 -1.40
CA VAL A 157 3.04 15.04 -1.43
C VAL A 157 1.86 14.10 -1.63
N SER A 158 1.98 13.13 -2.56
CA SER A 158 0.94 12.12 -2.78
C SER A 158 0.64 11.29 -1.53
N ALA A 159 1.65 10.87 -0.77
CA ALA A 159 1.45 10.12 0.47
C ALA A 159 0.69 10.96 1.52
N ILE A 160 1.02 12.24 1.66
CA ILE A 160 0.34 13.15 2.59
C ILE A 160 -1.12 13.39 2.14
N VAL A 161 -1.34 13.61 0.85
CA VAL A 161 -2.70 13.81 0.28
C VAL A 161 -3.55 12.56 0.47
N ILE A 162 -3.00 11.39 0.17
CA ILE A 162 -3.70 10.10 0.36
C ILE A 162 -4.05 9.90 1.83
N PHE A 163 -3.10 10.15 2.74
CA PHE A 163 -3.36 10.05 4.17
C PHE A 163 -4.50 10.99 4.60
N ALA A 164 -4.45 12.26 4.18
CA ALA A 164 -5.47 13.25 4.52
C ALA A 164 -6.85 12.86 3.96
N LEU A 165 -6.92 12.43 2.69
CA LEU A 165 -8.15 11.96 2.06
C LEU A 165 -8.72 10.72 2.76
N LEU A 166 -7.88 9.73 3.06
CA LEU A 166 -8.30 8.52 3.73
C LEU A 166 -8.80 8.82 5.15
N GLN A 167 -8.08 9.67 5.88
CA GLN A 167 -8.48 10.13 7.20
C GLN A 167 -9.83 10.86 7.16
N PHE A 168 -10.05 11.73 6.16
CA PHE A 168 -11.32 12.40 5.93
C PHE A 168 -12.45 11.39 5.62
N ILE A 169 -12.23 10.46 4.68
CA ILE A 169 -13.22 9.44 4.30
C ILE A 169 -13.62 8.63 5.53
N VAL A 170 -12.64 8.11 6.28
CA VAL A 170 -12.92 7.21 7.42
C VAL A 170 -13.51 7.95 8.61
N GLN A 171 -13.12 9.21 8.88
CA GLN A 171 -13.61 9.93 10.06
C GLN A 171 -14.85 10.76 9.84
N LYS A 172 -15.04 11.32 8.63
CA LYS A 172 -16.05 12.36 8.39
C LYS A 172 -17.20 11.91 7.48
N THR A 173 -17.11 10.76 6.79
CA THR A 173 -18.17 10.29 5.89
C THR A 173 -19.05 9.23 6.54
N THR A 174 -20.29 9.07 6.03
CA THR A 174 -21.22 8.01 6.43
C THR A 174 -20.65 6.62 6.17
N LEU A 175 -19.90 6.47 5.07
CA LEU A 175 -19.20 5.24 4.71
C LEU A 175 -18.12 4.89 5.75
N GLY A 176 -17.32 5.87 6.16
CA GLY A 176 -16.33 5.70 7.21
C GLY A 176 -16.97 5.39 8.57
N MET A 177 -18.12 5.99 8.87
CA MET A 177 -18.90 5.63 10.06
C MET A 177 -19.32 4.16 10.03
N SER A 178 -19.84 3.69 8.88
CA SER A 178 -20.23 2.29 8.67
C SER A 178 -19.01 1.35 8.80
N MET A 179 -17.86 1.71 8.25
CA MET A 179 -16.61 0.95 8.39
C MET A 179 -16.22 0.76 9.85
N ARG A 180 -16.23 1.85 10.63
CA ARG A 180 -15.90 1.80 12.07
C ARG A 180 -16.94 0.98 12.85
N ALA A 181 -18.22 1.16 12.59
CA ALA A 181 -19.28 0.42 13.24
C ALA A 181 -19.14 -1.11 13.00
N ILE A 182 -18.90 -1.55 11.77
CA ILE A 182 -18.66 -2.97 11.42
C ILE A 182 -17.46 -3.55 12.19
N SER A 183 -16.44 -2.75 12.47
CA SER A 183 -15.26 -3.20 13.21
C SER A 183 -15.56 -3.51 14.70
N TYR A 184 -16.64 -2.96 15.26
CA TYR A 184 -17.09 -3.22 16.62
C TYR A 184 -17.98 -4.46 16.70
N ASP A 185 -19.07 -4.49 15.92
CA ASP A 185 -20.03 -5.60 15.94
C ASP A 185 -20.62 -5.85 14.56
N LYS A 186 -20.20 -6.96 13.94
CA LYS A 186 -20.66 -7.37 12.61
C LYS A 186 -22.10 -7.89 12.61
N PHE A 187 -22.61 -8.32 13.76
CA PHE A 187 -23.94 -8.94 13.87
C PHE A 187 -25.03 -7.89 14.16
N ALA A 188 -24.73 -6.91 14.97
CA ALA A 188 -25.69 -5.85 15.30
C ALA A 188 -25.90 -4.86 14.13
N ILE A 189 -24.87 -4.61 13.33
CA ILE A 189 -24.87 -3.59 12.28
C ILE A 189 -25.91 -3.82 11.17
N PRO A 190 -26.15 -5.05 10.67
CA PRO A 190 -27.23 -5.31 9.71
C PRO A 190 -28.61 -4.92 10.22
N LEU A 191 -28.85 -5.05 11.54
CA LEU A 191 -30.14 -4.68 12.16
C LEU A 191 -30.38 -3.17 12.11
N MET A 192 -29.33 -2.38 11.96
CA MET A 192 -29.39 -0.91 11.77
C MET A 192 -29.53 -0.52 10.28
N GLY A 193 -29.78 -1.47 9.36
CA GLY A 193 -29.96 -1.23 7.94
C GLY A 193 -28.67 -0.97 7.15
N ILE A 194 -27.49 -1.18 7.74
CA ILE A 194 -26.20 -0.97 7.05
C ILE A 194 -25.82 -2.22 6.24
N PRO A 195 -25.62 -2.13 4.92
CA PRO A 195 -25.27 -3.26 4.08
C PRO A 195 -23.80 -3.64 4.25
N VAL A 196 -23.49 -4.51 5.20
CA VAL A 196 -22.11 -4.91 5.58
C VAL A 196 -21.28 -5.35 4.37
N ASN A 197 -21.84 -6.17 3.46
CA ASN A 197 -21.10 -6.64 2.29
C ASN A 197 -20.71 -5.50 1.35
N THR A 198 -21.57 -4.52 1.13
CA THR A 198 -21.27 -3.35 0.29
C THR A 198 -20.13 -2.52 0.88
N VAL A 199 -20.16 -2.29 2.20
CA VAL A 199 -19.09 -1.55 2.89
C VAL A 199 -17.75 -2.29 2.79
N ILE A 200 -17.76 -3.61 2.94
CA ILE A 200 -16.54 -4.43 2.80
C ILE A 200 -16.01 -4.37 1.35
N THR A 201 -16.88 -4.55 0.35
CA THR A 201 -16.48 -4.48 -1.06
C THR A 201 -15.89 -3.10 -1.38
N PHE A 202 -16.49 -2.01 -0.88
CA PHE A 202 -15.94 -0.67 -1.05
C PHE A 202 -14.59 -0.48 -0.34
N THR A 203 -14.41 -1.10 0.83
CA THR A 203 -13.12 -1.09 1.55
C THR A 203 -12.02 -1.74 0.73
N PHE A 204 -12.29 -2.89 0.10
CA PHE A 204 -11.34 -3.54 -0.81
C PHE A 204 -11.06 -2.69 -2.05
N ALA A 205 -12.08 -2.10 -2.66
CA ALA A 205 -11.92 -1.21 -3.81
C ALA A 205 -11.01 -0.03 -3.46
N LEU A 206 -11.29 0.65 -2.34
CA LEU A 206 -10.52 1.80 -1.89
C LEU A 206 -9.07 1.41 -1.54
N GLY A 207 -8.87 0.32 -0.78
CA GLY A 207 -7.54 -0.17 -0.44
C GLY A 207 -6.72 -0.50 -1.68
N SER A 208 -7.32 -1.18 -2.67
CA SER A 208 -6.66 -1.53 -3.93
C SER A 208 -6.36 -0.30 -4.81
N ALA A 209 -7.24 0.70 -4.80
CA ALA A 209 -6.99 1.98 -5.48
C ALA A 209 -5.79 2.72 -4.86
N LEU A 210 -5.62 2.66 -3.53
CA LEU A 210 -4.44 3.23 -2.86
C LEU A 210 -3.15 2.49 -3.25
N ALA A 211 -3.20 1.16 -3.34
CA ALA A 211 -2.08 0.36 -3.84
C ALA A 211 -1.68 0.75 -5.28
N ALA A 212 -2.66 1.10 -6.12
CA ALA A 212 -2.42 1.56 -7.48
C ALA A 212 -1.65 2.89 -7.53
N VAL A 213 -1.98 3.84 -6.67
CA VAL A 213 -1.23 5.11 -6.60
C VAL A 213 0.22 4.84 -6.18
N ALA A 214 0.42 4.00 -5.15
CA ALA A 214 1.76 3.61 -4.75
C ALA A 214 2.52 2.90 -5.89
N GLY A 215 1.85 1.99 -6.63
CA GLY A 215 2.44 1.22 -7.72
C GLY A 215 2.93 2.08 -8.89
N ILE A 216 2.11 3.01 -9.36
CA ILE A 216 2.51 3.89 -10.47
C ILE A 216 3.67 4.82 -10.07
N LEU A 217 3.59 5.41 -8.86
CA LEU A 217 4.65 6.28 -8.35
C LEU A 217 5.96 5.51 -8.10
N PHE A 218 5.85 4.25 -7.65
CA PHE A 218 7.00 3.38 -7.46
C PHE A 218 7.67 3.04 -8.79
N GLY A 219 6.89 2.61 -9.81
CA GLY A 219 7.41 2.32 -11.16
C GLY A 219 8.11 3.52 -11.81
N MET A 220 7.56 4.75 -11.63
CA MET A 220 8.18 5.97 -12.12
C MET A 220 9.48 6.32 -11.39
N SER A 221 9.58 5.99 -10.09
CA SER A 221 10.74 6.31 -9.25
C SER A 221 11.86 5.27 -9.37
N TYR A 222 11.47 4.00 -9.49
CA TYR A 222 12.35 2.85 -9.63
C TYR A 222 11.96 2.09 -10.89
N PRO A 223 12.57 2.43 -12.04
CA PRO A 223 12.07 1.99 -13.34
C PRO A 223 12.18 0.48 -13.60
N VAL A 224 12.90 -0.27 -12.77
CA VAL A 224 13.01 -1.72 -12.91
C VAL A 224 11.87 -2.40 -12.15
N MET A 225 10.95 -3.01 -12.89
CA MET A 225 9.84 -3.79 -12.33
C MET A 225 10.22 -5.27 -12.32
N ASP A 226 10.06 -5.89 -11.16
CA ASP A 226 10.29 -7.31 -10.92
C ASP A 226 8.96 -7.99 -10.52
N PRO A 227 8.62 -9.18 -11.05
CA PRO A 227 7.40 -9.90 -10.67
C PRO A 227 7.30 -10.27 -9.17
N TYR A 228 8.43 -10.31 -8.47
CA TYR A 228 8.48 -10.64 -7.03
C TYR A 228 8.51 -9.41 -6.10
N MET A 229 8.51 -8.19 -6.66
CA MET A 229 8.60 -6.96 -5.85
C MET A 229 7.41 -6.79 -4.88
N GLY A 230 6.24 -7.37 -5.23
CA GLY A 230 5.03 -7.30 -4.42
C GLY A 230 5.19 -7.96 -3.06
N MET A 231 5.77 -9.14 -3.04
CA MET A 231 6.03 -9.88 -1.80
C MET A 231 7.00 -9.10 -0.90
N ILE A 232 8.13 -8.65 -1.42
CA ILE A 232 9.20 -8.00 -0.63
C ILE A 232 8.69 -6.67 -0.04
N ILE A 233 8.12 -5.80 -0.87
CA ILE A 233 7.65 -4.48 -0.44
C ILE A 233 6.38 -4.61 0.40
N GLY A 234 5.50 -5.55 0.04
CA GLY A 234 4.27 -5.82 0.77
C GLY A 234 4.51 -6.27 2.20
N TRP A 235 5.42 -7.22 2.45
CA TRP A 235 5.78 -7.65 3.80
C TRP A 235 6.33 -6.50 4.64
N LYS A 236 7.19 -5.64 4.08
CA LYS A 236 7.74 -4.48 4.78
C LYS A 236 6.64 -3.49 5.15
N ALA A 237 5.76 -3.17 4.21
CA ALA A 237 4.64 -2.27 4.48
C ALA A 237 3.64 -2.86 5.49
N PHE A 238 3.41 -4.18 5.47
CA PHE A 238 2.60 -4.86 6.47
C PHE A 238 3.23 -4.73 7.87
N ILE A 239 4.52 -5.00 8.01
CA ILE A 239 5.22 -4.88 9.29
C ILE A 239 5.17 -3.42 9.76
N ALA A 240 5.38 -2.46 8.88
CA ALA A 240 5.24 -1.04 9.20
C ALA A 240 3.83 -0.69 9.73
N ALA A 241 2.78 -1.24 9.11
CA ALA A 241 1.41 -1.07 9.59
C ALA A 241 1.20 -1.68 10.98
N VAL A 242 1.78 -2.85 11.24
CA VAL A 242 1.69 -3.53 12.55
C VAL A 242 2.41 -2.73 13.63
N VAL A 243 3.63 -2.27 13.37
CA VAL A 243 4.42 -1.44 14.29
C VAL A 243 3.74 -0.09 14.56
N GLY A 244 3.16 0.50 13.53
CA GLY A 244 2.37 1.73 13.68
C GLY A 244 1.13 1.51 14.54
N GLY A 245 0.55 0.32 14.51
CA GLY A 245 -0.71 -0.06 15.15
C GLY A 245 -1.76 -0.39 14.10
N ILE A 246 -1.80 -1.66 13.69
CA ILE A 246 -2.68 -2.11 12.60
C ILE A 246 -4.16 -1.83 12.92
N GLY A 247 -4.84 -1.17 11.99
CA GLY A 247 -6.23 -0.72 12.15
C GLY A 247 -6.38 0.76 12.55
N ASP A 248 -5.27 1.44 12.88
CA ASP A 248 -5.23 2.90 13.03
C ASP A 248 -4.51 3.54 11.83
N ILE A 249 -5.21 4.45 11.12
CA ILE A 249 -4.70 5.09 9.89
C ILE A 249 -3.47 5.96 10.19
N LYS A 250 -3.48 6.68 11.31
CA LYS A 250 -2.33 7.52 11.72
C LYS A 250 -1.13 6.64 12.05
N GLY A 251 -1.39 5.54 12.77
CA GLY A 251 -0.37 4.57 13.12
C GLY A 251 0.29 3.96 11.88
N ALA A 252 -0.48 3.47 10.93
CA ALA A 252 0.04 2.88 9.70
C ALA A 252 0.87 3.89 8.88
N PHE A 253 0.43 5.14 8.80
CA PHE A 253 1.14 6.20 8.10
C PHE A 253 2.51 6.48 8.75
N ILE A 254 2.53 6.68 10.07
CA ILE A 254 3.77 6.97 10.81
C ILE A 254 4.69 5.74 10.80
N GLY A 255 4.13 4.53 10.93
CA GLY A 255 4.90 3.28 10.86
C GLY A 255 5.61 3.09 9.53
N GLY A 256 4.98 3.48 8.42
CA GLY A 256 5.61 3.48 7.10
C GLY A 256 6.79 4.44 7.00
N PHE A 257 6.65 5.66 7.50
CA PHE A 257 7.77 6.60 7.58
C PHE A 257 8.88 6.09 8.49
N LEU A 258 8.53 5.56 9.67
CA LEU A 258 9.51 5.00 10.59
C LEU A 258 10.36 3.91 9.92
N LEU A 259 9.72 2.98 9.22
CA LEU A 259 10.44 1.94 8.49
C LEU A 259 11.35 2.53 7.41
N GLY A 260 10.86 3.49 6.62
CA GLY A 260 11.66 4.15 5.60
C GLY A 260 12.90 4.85 6.17
N PHE A 261 12.75 5.52 7.32
CA PHE A 261 13.87 6.12 8.04
C PHE A 261 14.85 5.05 8.52
N ILE A 262 14.38 3.98 9.18
CA ILE A 262 15.24 2.90 9.66
C ILE A 262 16.05 2.33 8.50
N GLU A 263 15.41 1.94 7.40
CA GLU A 263 16.09 1.32 6.26
C GLU A 263 17.14 2.22 5.61
N ILE A 264 16.83 3.48 5.38
CA ILE A 264 17.78 4.39 4.73
C ILE A 264 18.96 4.70 5.66
N PHE A 265 18.70 4.91 6.95
CA PHE A 265 19.81 5.16 7.87
C PHE A 265 20.66 3.90 8.12
N VAL A 266 20.06 2.70 8.12
CA VAL A 266 20.84 1.46 8.16
C VAL A 266 21.77 1.36 6.95
N THR A 267 21.26 1.59 5.73
CA THR A 267 22.08 1.53 4.52
C THR A 267 23.10 2.66 4.41
N ALA A 268 22.90 3.74 5.15
CA ALA A 268 23.85 4.85 5.22
C ALA A 268 25.11 4.53 6.05
N PHE A 269 25.00 3.63 7.03
CA PHE A 269 26.09 3.31 7.97
C PHE A 269 26.55 1.86 7.88
N LEU A 270 25.71 0.95 7.35
CA LEU A 270 25.98 -0.49 7.24
C LEU A 270 25.86 -0.95 5.79
N PRO A 271 26.52 -2.07 5.41
CA PRO A 271 26.31 -2.67 4.09
C PRO A 271 24.81 -2.95 3.85
N SER A 272 24.35 -2.75 2.61
CA SER A 272 22.95 -2.90 2.22
C SER A 272 22.38 -4.30 2.52
N SER A 273 23.23 -5.32 2.61
CA SER A 273 22.85 -6.69 3.00
C SER A 273 22.24 -6.79 4.40
N TYR A 274 22.56 -5.86 5.30
CA TYR A 274 22.01 -5.82 6.67
C TYR A 274 20.69 -5.06 6.77
N LYS A 275 20.27 -4.40 5.69
CA LYS A 275 19.09 -3.52 5.69
C LYS A 275 17.85 -4.23 6.25
N ASP A 276 17.53 -5.38 5.71
CA ASP A 276 16.31 -6.12 6.08
C ASP A 276 16.45 -6.76 7.46
N LEU A 277 17.61 -7.33 7.75
CA LEU A 277 17.89 -7.93 9.06
C LEU A 277 17.71 -6.90 10.19
N VAL A 278 18.38 -5.75 10.09
CA VAL A 278 18.31 -4.72 11.14
C VAL A 278 16.91 -4.14 11.25
N SER A 279 16.24 -3.88 10.12
CA SER A 279 14.86 -3.38 10.12
C SER A 279 13.92 -4.35 10.82
N PHE A 280 13.99 -5.65 10.52
CA PHE A 280 13.13 -6.65 11.15
C PHE A 280 13.44 -6.86 12.62
N VAL A 281 14.71 -6.82 13.02
CA VAL A 281 15.12 -6.89 14.44
C VAL A 281 14.55 -5.71 15.22
N ILE A 282 14.70 -4.48 14.70
CA ILE A 282 14.14 -3.27 15.35
C ILE A 282 12.61 -3.40 15.48
N LEU A 283 11.94 -3.84 14.43
CA LEU A 283 10.48 -4.02 14.44
C LEU A 283 10.05 -5.10 15.41
N LEU A 284 10.79 -6.20 15.52
CA LEU A 284 10.55 -7.26 16.51
C LEU A 284 10.70 -6.73 17.94
N VAL A 285 11.76 -5.96 18.20
CA VAL A 285 11.98 -5.32 19.51
C VAL A 285 10.82 -4.40 19.87
N ILE A 286 10.38 -3.55 18.93
CA ILE A 286 9.24 -2.65 19.14
C ILE A 286 7.98 -3.46 19.48
N LEU A 287 7.68 -4.53 18.74
CA LEU A 287 6.50 -5.36 19.00
C LEU A 287 6.58 -6.16 20.30
N THR A 288 7.79 -6.53 20.72
CA THR A 288 8.00 -7.20 22.03
C THR A 288 7.71 -6.25 23.17
N ILE A 289 8.12 -4.98 23.07
CA ILE A 289 7.90 -3.95 24.11
C ILE A 289 6.45 -3.46 24.07
N LYS A 290 5.89 -3.27 22.86
CA LYS A 290 4.55 -2.73 22.65
C LYS A 290 3.78 -3.57 21.61
N PRO A 291 3.19 -4.70 21.99
CA PRO A 291 2.55 -5.65 21.07
C PRO A 291 1.33 -5.08 20.32
N THR A 292 0.77 -3.96 20.78
CA THR A 292 -0.31 -3.25 20.09
C THR A 292 0.19 -2.30 18.99
N GLY A 293 1.49 -2.08 18.87
CA GLY A 293 2.08 -1.02 18.06
C GLY A 293 1.98 0.36 18.73
N PHE A 294 2.52 1.39 18.08
CA PHE A 294 2.61 2.74 18.66
C PHE A 294 1.25 3.37 18.95
N PHE A 295 0.28 3.21 18.06
CA PHE A 295 -1.06 3.82 18.13
C PHE A 295 -2.18 2.79 18.32
N GLY A 296 -1.87 1.52 18.45
CA GLY A 296 -2.84 0.48 18.68
C GLY A 296 -3.47 0.59 20.09
N VAL A 297 -4.80 0.48 20.14
CA VAL A 297 -5.55 0.47 21.42
C VAL A 297 -5.66 -0.97 21.89
N ALA A 298 -5.16 -1.25 23.10
CA ALA A 298 -5.39 -2.53 23.74
C ALA A 298 -6.90 -2.69 23.98
N LYS A 299 -7.52 -3.75 23.47
CA LYS A 299 -8.90 -4.08 23.85
C LYS A 299 -8.89 -4.41 25.33
N SER A 300 -9.54 -3.59 26.14
CA SER A 300 -9.96 -4.00 27.48
C SER A 300 -10.91 -5.20 27.31
N THR A 301 -10.44 -6.39 27.62
CA THR A 301 -11.32 -7.54 27.88
C THR A 301 -12.12 -7.19 29.11
N LYS A 302 -13.33 -6.63 28.92
CA LYS A 302 -14.30 -6.68 30.00
C LYS A 302 -14.65 -8.16 30.17
N ILE A 303 -14.20 -8.72 31.29
CA ILE A 303 -14.62 -10.00 31.83
C ILE A 303 -16.11 -9.89 32.14
#